data_eb8306065d85a4b54997564059fd01f9
#
_entry.id   eb8306065d85a4b54997564059fd01f9
#
_cell.length_a   1.000
_cell.length_b   1.000
_cell.length_c   1.000
_cell.angle_alpha   90.00
_cell.angle_beta   90.00
_cell.angle_gamma   90.00
#
_symmetry.space_group_name_H-M   'P 1'
#
loop_
_entity.id
_entity.type
_entity.pdbx_description
1 polymer ?
#
loop_
_entity_poly.entity_id
_entity_poly.type
_entity_poly.pdbx_seq_one_letter_code
_entity_poly.pdbx_strand_id
1 'polypeptide(L)'
;MNRFFVFLCFLLLSLWSFGQTCTGYWITIDDATGYKKSIVELYKKEGVLYGKVVYIYKRGKDGPHSKCTECSGKLYNQPIMGMLIVKQMQWDGSQWENGTILDPDNGKTYDCTMWLNASDKDKLNVRGYIGPFFRTQEWIRTDKIPVD
;
A
#
# COMPACT_ATOMS: atom_id res chain seq x y z
N MET A 1 -28.63 -11.90 59.36
CA MET A 1 -27.68 -12.48 58.41
C MET A 1 -27.72 -11.66 57.14
N ASN A 2 -26.76 -10.76 56.99
CA ASN A 2 -26.68 -9.89 55.81
C ASN A 2 -25.75 -10.53 54.79
N ARG A 3 -26.31 -10.96 53.67
CA ARG A 3 -25.52 -11.43 52.51
C ARG A 3 -25.21 -10.22 51.68
N PHE A 4 -23.99 -9.71 51.80
CA PHE A 4 -23.41 -8.74 50.86
C PHE A 4 -23.14 -9.45 49.53
N PHE A 5 -23.95 -9.15 48.52
CA PHE A 5 -23.65 -9.41 47.14
C PHE A 5 -22.65 -8.39 46.63
N VAL A 6 -21.39 -8.77 46.58
CA VAL A 6 -20.36 -7.98 45.87
C VAL A 6 -20.56 -8.22 44.37
N PHE A 7 -21.19 -7.26 43.68
CA PHE A 7 -21.20 -7.20 42.23
C PHE A 7 -19.82 -6.76 41.78
N LEU A 8 -18.98 -7.73 41.41
CA LEU A 8 -17.73 -7.49 40.75
C LEU A 8 -18.04 -7.10 39.29
N CYS A 9 -18.18 -5.80 39.03
CA CYS A 9 -18.21 -5.26 37.69
C CYS A 9 -16.85 -5.50 37.03
N PHE A 10 -16.72 -6.59 36.28
CA PHE A 10 -15.65 -6.77 35.33
C PHE A 10 -15.82 -5.70 34.24
N LEU A 11 -15.15 -4.57 34.41
CA LEU A 11 -14.97 -3.59 33.35
C LEU A 11 -14.09 -4.25 32.28
N LEU A 12 -14.72 -4.84 31.28
CA LEU A 12 -14.04 -5.24 30.04
C LEU A 12 -13.58 -3.97 29.33
N LEU A 13 -12.42 -3.49 29.71
CA LEU A 13 -11.65 -2.56 28.91
C LEU A 13 -11.29 -3.32 27.63
N SER A 14 -12.15 -3.25 26.64
CA SER A 14 -11.78 -3.57 25.27
C SER A 14 -10.70 -2.59 24.89
N LEU A 15 -9.45 -3.02 25.04
CA LEU A 15 -8.31 -2.36 24.43
C LEU A 15 -8.55 -2.39 22.92
N TRP A 16 -9.09 -1.30 22.40
CA TRP A 16 -9.09 -1.05 20.98
C TRP A 16 -7.63 -0.90 20.59
N SER A 17 -7.03 -2.03 20.22
CA SER A 17 -5.74 -2.02 19.55
C SER A 17 -5.95 -1.29 18.22
N PHE A 18 -5.62 -0.01 18.19
CA PHE A 18 -5.44 0.72 16.95
C PHE A 18 -4.18 0.16 16.28
N GLY A 19 -4.28 -1.06 15.77
CA GLY A 19 -3.26 -1.60 14.88
C GLY A 19 -3.12 -0.64 13.70
N GLN A 20 -1.90 -0.18 13.42
CA GLN A 20 -1.65 0.60 12.23
C GLN A 20 -2.14 -0.19 11.02
N THR A 21 -2.91 0.46 10.16
CA THR A 21 -3.47 -0.14 8.96
C THR A 21 -2.55 0.08 7.76
N CYS A 22 -2.73 -0.70 6.69
CA CYS A 22 -2.04 -0.46 5.42
C CYS A 22 -2.54 0.80 4.69
N THR A 23 -3.66 1.39 5.09
CA THR A 23 -4.17 2.62 4.47
C THR A 23 -3.27 3.83 4.78
N GLY A 24 -3.26 4.80 3.88
CA GLY A 24 -2.44 6.00 3.98
C GLY A 24 -1.45 6.14 2.83
N TYR A 25 -0.43 6.96 3.04
CA TYR A 25 0.55 7.30 2.01
C TYR A 25 1.85 6.52 2.21
N TRP A 26 2.37 6.01 1.10
CA TRP A 26 3.56 5.18 1.09
C TRP A 26 4.55 5.62 0.02
N ILE A 27 5.78 5.89 0.44
CA ILE A 27 6.89 6.19 -0.48
C ILE A 27 7.37 4.88 -1.08
N THR A 28 7.34 4.78 -2.40
CA THR A 28 7.94 3.66 -3.14
C THR A 28 9.41 3.95 -3.42
N ILE A 29 10.22 2.92 -3.38
CA ILE A 29 11.67 2.99 -3.56
C ILE A 29 12.04 2.28 -4.87
N ASP A 30 12.90 2.91 -5.65
CA ASP A 30 13.50 2.28 -6.83
C ASP A 30 14.54 1.25 -6.37
N ASP A 31 14.34 -0.01 -6.73
CA ASP A 31 15.19 -1.12 -6.26
C ASP A 31 16.63 -1.06 -6.80
N ALA A 32 16.80 -0.51 -8.00
CA ALA A 32 18.12 -0.42 -8.62
C ALA A 32 18.98 0.66 -8.01
N THR A 33 18.37 1.74 -7.52
CA THR A 33 19.07 2.96 -7.12
C THR A 33 18.88 3.32 -5.65
N GLY A 34 17.85 2.77 -4.98
CA GLY A 34 17.49 3.11 -3.61
C GLY A 34 16.82 4.50 -3.45
N TYR A 35 16.53 5.19 -4.53
CA TYR A 35 15.91 6.52 -4.47
C TYR A 35 14.37 6.44 -4.34
N LYS A 36 13.81 7.48 -3.72
CA LYS A 36 12.35 7.67 -3.67
C LYS A 36 11.83 7.88 -5.09
N LYS A 37 10.82 7.09 -5.46
CA LYS A 37 10.24 7.09 -6.79
C LYS A 37 8.90 7.81 -6.85
N SER A 38 7.98 7.39 -6.02
CA SER A 38 6.63 7.95 -5.98
C SER A 38 6.02 7.84 -4.59
N ILE A 39 4.85 8.45 -4.40
CA ILE A 39 4.00 8.21 -3.26
C ILE A 39 2.70 7.58 -3.76
N VAL A 40 2.32 6.49 -3.15
CA VAL A 40 1.07 5.77 -3.41
C VAL A 40 0.15 5.95 -2.22
N GLU A 41 -1.08 6.35 -2.46
CA GLU A 41 -2.15 6.33 -1.47
C GLU A 41 -2.85 4.98 -1.52
N LEU A 42 -2.78 4.23 -0.42
CA LEU A 42 -3.58 3.03 -0.22
C LEU A 42 -4.86 3.39 0.53
N TYR A 43 -5.99 3.00 -0.02
CA TYR A 43 -7.31 3.28 0.54
C TYR A 43 -8.24 2.09 0.40
N LYS A 44 -9.23 1.99 1.29
CA LYS A 44 -10.28 0.97 1.22
C LYS A 44 -11.54 1.54 0.60
N LYS A 45 -12.16 0.73 -0.25
CA LYS A 45 -13.50 0.95 -0.77
C LYS A 45 -14.30 -0.34 -0.61
N GLU A 46 -15.35 -0.29 0.20
CA GLU A 46 -16.17 -1.48 0.51
C GLU A 46 -15.34 -2.67 1.04
N GLY A 47 -14.35 -2.38 1.89
CA GLY A 47 -13.47 -3.39 2.49
C GLY A 47 -12.35 -3.92 1.59
N VAL A 48 -12.29 -3.49 0.33
CA VAL A 48 -11.26 -3.87 -0.65
C VAL A 48 -10.20 -2.78 -0.73
N LEU A 49 -8.93 -3.17 -0.75
CA LEU A 49 -7.82 -2.21 -0.81
C LEU A 49 -7.43 -1.89 -2.25
N TYR A 50 -7.24 -0.60 -2.49
CA TYR A 50 -6.78 -0.02 -3.75
C TYR A 50 -5.61 0.92 -3.50
N GLY A 51 -4.83 1.21 -4.54
CA GLY A 51 -3.74 2.17 -4.47
C GLY A 51 -3.58 2.98 -5.74
N LYS A 52 -3.42 4.29 -5.58
CA LYS A 52 -3.18 5.23 -6.68
C LYS A 52 -1.91 6.03 -6.44
N VAL A 53 -1.23 6.39 -7.52
CA VAL A 53 -0.07 7.28 -7.47
C VAL A 53 -0.55 8.71 -7.20
N VAL A 54 -0.05 9.33 -6.13
CA VAL A 54 -0.43 10.70 -5.74
C VAL A 54 0.72 11.69 -5.86
N TYR A 55 1.94 11.20 -6.00
CA TYR A 55 3.13 12.04 -6.20
C TYR A 55 4.24 11.25 -6.91
N ILE A 56 5.01 11.92 -7.76
CA ILE A 56 6.18 11.36 -8.44
C ILE A 56 7.35 12.28 -8.20
N TYR A 57 8.43 11.74 -7.59
CA TYR A 57 9.65 12.49 -7.37
C TYR A 57 10.35 12.83 -8.69
N LYS A 58 10.74 14.09 -8.86
CA LYS A 58 11.50 14.53 -10.05
C LYS A 58 12.86 13.88 -10.07
N ARG A 59 13.15 13.15 -11.16
CA ARG A 59 14.44 12.53 -11.38
C ARG A 59 14.69 12.26 -12.86
N GLY A 60 15.67 12.91 -13.46
CA GLY A 60 15.92 12.79 -14.89
C GLY A 60 14.68 13.15 -15.70
N LYS A 61 14.15 12.19 -16.45
CA LYS A 61 12.92 12.35 -17.24
C LYS A 61 11.62 12.11 -16.43
N ASP A 62 11.76 11.57 -15.22
CA ASP A 62 10.59 11.23 -14.39
C ASP A 62 10.14 12.45 -13.59
N GLY A 63 8.83 12.55 -13.38
CA GLY A 63 8.23 13.65 -12.65
C GLY A 63 6.71 13.67 -12.78
N PRO A 64 6.06 14.76 -12.32
CA PRO A 64 4.60 14.83 -12.25
C PRO A 64 3.87 14.70 -13.58
N HIS A 65 4.57 14.90 -14.70
CA HIS A 65 4.00 14.80 -16.05
C HIS A 65 4.32 13.46 -16.74
N SER A 66 4.96 12.51 -16.05
CA SER A 66 5.30 11.21 -16.60
C SER A 66 4.06 10.45 -17.04
N LYS A 67 4.16 9.77 -18.18
CA LYS A 67 3.10 8.95 -18.77
C LYS A 67 3.55 7.50 -18.86
N CYS A 68 2.59 6.58 -18.78
CA CYS A 68 2.89 5.15 -18.91
C CYS A 68 3.06 4.75 -20.37
N THR A 69 4.25 4.94 -20.91
CA THR A 69 4.57 4.60 -22.30
C THR A 69 4.73 3.10 -22.53
N GLU A 70 5.01 2.34 -21.46
CA GLU A 70 5.14 0.88 -21.50
C GLU A 70 3.82 0.14 -21.23
N CYS A 71 2.78 0.87 -20.77
CA CYS A 71 1.46 0.29 -20.56
C CYS A 71 0.80 -0.08 -21.90
N SER A 72 -0.18 -0.99 -21.83
CA SER A 72 -0.98 -1.40 -22.99
C SER A 72 -2.45 -1.00 -22.84
N GLY A 73 -3.20 -1.09 -23.94
CA GLY A 73 -4.64 -0.81 -23.95
C GLY A 73 -4.97 0.61 -23.54
N LYS A 74 -5.98 0.75 -22.67
CA LYS A 74 -6.47 2.06 -22.23
C LYS A 74 -5.47 2.84 -21.36
N LEU A 75 -4.48 2.18 -20.79
CA LEU A 75 -3.47 2.80 -19.93
C LEU A 75 -2.25 3.31 -20.73
N TYR A 76 -2.13 2.90 -22.00
CA TYR A 76 -1.03 3.38 -22.83
C TYR A 76 -1.01 4.90 -22.91
N ASN A 77 0.16 5.47 -22.64
CA ASN A 77 0.43 6.90 -22.68
C ASN A 77 -0.47 7.76 -21.77
N GLN A 78 -1.12 7.14 -20.76
CA GLN A 78 -1.87 7.88 -19.76
C GLN A 78 -0.96 8.46 -18.68
N PRO A 79 -1.34 9.56 -18.02
CA PRO A 79 -0.60 10.09 -16.88
C PRO A 79 -0.43 9.03 -15.78
N ILE A 80 0.78 8.89 -15.25
CA ILE A 80 1.05 8.02 -14.10
C ILE A 80 0.51 8.66 -12.82
N MET A 81 0.55 9.99 -12.72
CA MET A 81 -0.08 10.72 -11.62
C MET A 81 -1.58 10.45 -11.59
N GLY A 82 -2.09 9.99 -10.45
CA GLY A 82 -3.49 9.59 -10.27
C GLY A 82 -3.83 8.19 -10.77
N MET A 83 -2.88 7.47 -11.38
CA MET A 83 -3.13 6.13 -11.91
C MET A 83 -3.36 5.12 -10.80
N LEU A 84 -4.42 4.33 -10.93
CA LEU A 84 -4.72 3.21 -10.06
C LEU A 84 -3.77 2.05 -10.38
N ILE A 85 -2.80 1.79 -9.50
CA ILE A 85 -1.79 0.75 -9.70
C ILE A 85 -2.00 -0.48 -8.83
N VAL A 86 -2.62 -0.34 -7.66
CA VAL A 86 -2.99 -1.46 -6.79
C VAL A 86 -4.49 -1.66 -6.86
N LYS A 87 -4.91 -2.89 -7.15
CA LYS A 87 -6.33 -3.21 -7.38
C LYS A 87 -6.76 -4.46 -6.64
N GLN A 88 -7.96 -4.38 -6.06
CA GLN A 88 -8.74 -5.53 -5.59
C GLN A 88 -8.03 -6.40 -4.54
N MET A 89 -7.20 -5.80 -3.69
CA MET A 89 -6.57 -6.53 -2.60
C MET A 89 -7.60 -6.88 -1.53
N GLN A 90 -7.60 -8.14 -1.10
CA GLN A 90 -8.51 -8.69 -0.09
C GLN A 90 -7.76 -9.04 1.19
N TRP A 91 -8.36 -8.75 2.33
CA TRP A 91 -7.81 -9.09 3.63
C TRP A 91 -8.11 -10.55 3.98
N ASP A 92 -7.06 -11.35 4.28
CA ASP A 92 -7.21 -12.77 4.64
C ASP A 92 -7.22 -13.04 6.16
N GLY A 93 -7.12 -11.98 6.98
CA GLY A 93 -6.97 -12.04 8.43
C GLY A 93 -5.56 -11.72 8.92
N SER A 94 -4.55 -11.75 8.04
CA SER A 94 -3.15 -11.45 8.38
C SER A 94 -2.46 -10.55 7.36
N GLN A 95 -2.84 -10.63 6.10
CA GLN A 95 -2.26 -9.86 4.99
C GLN A 95 -3.30 -9.51 3.92
N TRP A 96 -2.93 -8.60 3.05
CA TRP A 96 -3.69 -8.29 1.84
C TRP A 96 -3.20 -9.16 0.69
N GLU A 97 -4.12 -9.81 -0.04
CA GLU A 97 -3.81 -10.74 -1.13
C GLU A 97 -4.89 -10.75 -2.22
N ASN A 98 -4.74 -11.60 -3.21
CA ASN A 98 -5.68 -11.82 -4.32
C ASN A 98 -5.98 -10.57 -5.16
N GLY A 99 -5.11 -9.60 -5.11
CA GLY A 99 -5.15 -8.42 -5.96
C GLY A 99 -3.94 -8.34 -6.88
N THR A 100 -3.82 -7.21 -7.55
CA THR A 100 -2.76 -6.97 -8.53
C THR A 100 -2.06 -5.64 -8.30
N ILE A 101 -0.82 -5.56 -8.79
CA ILE A 101 -0.06 -4.32 -8.86
C ILE A 101 0.48 -4.11 -10.28
N LEU A 102 0.28 -2.92 -10.81
CA LEU A 102 0.86 -2.46 -12.08
C LEU A 102 2.20 -1.78 -11.80
N ASP A 103 3.23 -2.17 -12.54
CA ASP A 103 4.48 -1.44 -12.60
C ASP A 103 4.50 -0.54 -13.86
N PRO A 104 4.40 0.78 -13.71
CA PRO A 104 4.37 1.68 -14.87
C PRO A 104 5.68 1.73 -15.65
N ASP A 105 6.80 1.32 -15.07
CA ASP A 105 8.11 1.34 -15.74
C ASP A 105 8.22 0.29 -16.84
N ASN A 106 7.55 -0.84 -16.67
CA ASN A 106 7.54 -1.93 -17.65
C ASN A 106 6.15 -2.25 -18.19
N GLY A 107 5.09 -1.60 -17.68
CA GLY A 107 3.72 -1.79 -18.10
C GLY A 107 3.10 -3.14 -17.71
N LYS A 108 3.76 -3.92 -16.88
CA LYS A 108 3.29 -5.26 -16.48
C LYS A 108 2.47 -5.19 -15.19
N THR A 109 1.49 -6.08 -15.13
CA THR A 109 0.66 -6.29 -13.93
C THR A 109 1.05 -7.63 -13.30
N TYR A 110 1.26 -7.58 -11.99
CA TYR A 110 1.67 -8.72 -11.17
C TYR A 110 0.59 -9.07 -10.17
N ASP A 111 0.42 -10.35 -9.86
CA ASP A 111 -0.30 -10.75 -8.64
C ASP A 111 0.44 -10.19 -7.44
N CYS A 112 -0.29 -9.80 -6.40
CA CYS A 112 0.27 -9.01 -5.31
C CYS A 112 -0.17 -9.51 -3.94
N THR A 113 0.77 -9.49 -2.99
CA THR A 113 0.48 -9.56 -1.55
C THR A 113 1.15 -8.38 -0.85
N MET A 114 0.51 -7.91 0.24
CA MET A 114 1.02 -6.81 1.06
C MET A 114 0.82 -7.11 2.53
N TRP A 115 1.82 -6.79 3.33
CA TRP A 115 1.76 -6.90 4.79
C TRP A 115 2.67 -5.87 5.46
N LEU A 116 2.24 -5.37 6.61
CA LEU A 116 3.08 -4.50 7.43
C LEU A 116 4.26 -5.30 8.00
N ASN A 117 5.42 -4.66 8.05
CA ASN A 117 6.58 -5.25 8.71
C ASN A 117 6.25 -5.50 10.20
N ALA A 118 6.63 -6.67 10.72
CA ALA A 118 6.29 -7.06 12.08
C ALA A 118 6.96 -6.19 13.14
N SER A 119 8.18 -5.70 12.88
CA SER A 119 8.98 -4.89 13.79
C SER A 119 8.86 -3.38 13.55
N ASP A 120 8.39 -2.96 12.39
CA ASP A 120 8.23 -1.55 12.03
C ASP A 120 6.97 -1.34 11.18
N LYS A 121 5.91 -0.83 11.80
CA LYS A 121 4.62 -0.61 11.13
C LYS A 121 4.61 0.55 10.14
N ASP A 122 5.69 1.34 10.08
CA ASP A 122 5.92 2.35 9.06
C ASP A 122 6.60 1.80 7.80
N LYS A 123 6.77 0.49 7.75
CA LYS A 123 7.26 -0.26 6.59
C LYS A 123 6.20 -1.25 6.09
N LEU A 124 5.92 -1.19 4.82
CA LEU A 124 4.99 -2.08 4.12
C LEU A 124 5.76 -2.97 3.14
N ASN A 125 5.66 -4.27 3.32
CA ASN A 125 6.17 -5.21 2.33
C ASN A 125 5.15 -5.36 1.21
N VAL A 126 5.60 -5.19 -0.02
CA VAL A 126 4.81 -5.32 -1.24
C VAL A 126 5.48 -6.34 -2.13
N ARG A 127 4.82 -7.47 -2.36
CA ARG A 127 5.36 -8.58 -3.14
C ARG A 127 4.55 -8.77 -4.41
N GLY A 128 5.24 -8.69 -5.55
CA GLY A 128 4.71 -9.02 -6.86
C GLY A 128 5.15 -10.40 -7.30
N TYR A 129 4.27 -11.13 -7.99
CA TYR A 129 4.50 -12.49 -8.48
C TYR A 129 4.37 -12.58 -9.98
N ILE A 130 5.28 -13.31 -10.61
CA ILE A 130 5.18 -13.79 -11.98
C ILE A 130 5.50 -15.29 -11.98
N GLY A 131 4.49 -16.14 -12.20
CA GLY A 131 4.66 -17.58 -12.11
C GLY A 131 5.30 -17.99 -10.78
N PRO A 132 6.39 -18.80 -10.78
CA PRO A 132 7.07 -19.22 -9.56
C PRO A 132 8.01 -18.14 -8.98
N PHE A 133 8.22 -17.03 -9.69
CA PHE A 133 9.13 -15.95 -9.28
C PHE A 133 8.39 -14.86 -8.56
N PHE A 134 9.05 -14.26 -7.56
CA PHE A 134 8.53 -13.09 -6.85
C PHE A 134 9.64 -12.11 -6.50
N ARG A 135 9.25 -10.85 -6.28
CA ARG A 135 10.11 -9.79 -5.75
C ARG A 135 9.34 -9.02 -4.68
N THR A 136 9.99 -8.77 -3.56
CA THR A 136 9.44 -7.99 -2.46
C THR A 136 10.12 -6.64 -2.41
N GLN A 137 9.31 -5.57 -2.41
CA GLN A 137 9.72 -4.21 -2.13
C GLN A 137 9.28 -3.81 -0.73
N GLU A 138 10.00 -2.90 -0.11
CA GLU A 138 9.62 -2.27 1.13
C GLU A 138 9.25 -0.81 0.84
N TRP A 139 8.00 -0.45 1.12
CA TRP A 139 7.52 0.93 1.03
C TRP A 139 7.54 1.58 2.40
N ILE A 140 7.80 2.88 2.44
CA ILE A 140 7.98 3.64 3.69
C ILE A 140 6.78 4.56 3.89
N ARG A 141 6.14 4.48 5.06
CA ARG A 141 5.01 5.34 5.41
C ARG A 141 5.43 6.80 5.43
N THR A 142 4.56 7.65 4.93
CA THR A 142 4.68 9.11 5.06
C THR A 142 3.32 9.72 5.38
N ASP A 143 3.33 10.83 6.09
CA ASP A 143 2.14 11.65 6.38
C ASP A 143 2.10 12.93 5.53
N LYS A 144 3.13 13.12 4.69
CA LYS A 144 3.29 14.32 3.87
C LYS A 144 3.46 13.97 2.41
N ILE A 145 2.70 14.68 1.57
CA ILE A 145 2.96 14.77 0.14
C ILE A 145 3.71 16.09 -0.07
N PRO A 146 4.90 16.05 -0.72
CA PRO A 146 5.64 17.29 -1.01
C PRO A 146 4.77 18.26 -1.81
N VAL A 147 4.83 19.53 -1.47
CA VAL A 147 4.26 20.62 -2.28
C VAL A 147 5.40 21.17 -3.13
N ASP A 148 5.22 21.17 -4.44
CA ASP A 148 6.17 21.75 -5.41
C ASP A 148 6.07 23.27 -5.42
#